data_773acaa16489f10530f68ae786419428
#
_entry.id   773acaa16489f10530f68ae786419428
#
_cell.length_a   1.000
_cell.length_b   1.000
_cell.length_c   1.000
_cell.angle_alpha   90.00
_cell.angle_beta   90.00
_cell.angle_gamma   90.00
#
_symmetry.space_group_name_H-M   'P 1'
#
loop_
_entity.id
_entity.type
_entity.pdbx_description
1 polymer ?
#
loop_
_entity_poly.entity_id
_entity_poly.type
_entity_poly.pdbx_seq_one_letter_code
_entity_poly.pdbx_strand_id
1 'polypeptide(L)'
;MSVELLVNVTPSETRVALVENGLLQEVHVERQAKRGIVGNIYKGKISRVLPGMQAAFVDIGMDKAAFLHASDIVPHTECVAIKEKEQFQAGNIAELVRQGQDIMVQVVKDPLGTKGARLTTDITLPSRYLVFMPGSAHVGVSQRIESEAERERLKRTVAGYVVELGGYIIRTAAEGVG
;
A
#
# COMPACT_ATOMS: atom_id res chain seq x y z
N MET A 1 -11.03 -20.67 21.67
CA MET A 1 -11.42 -20.37 20.28
C MET A 1 -10.38 -21.03 19.39
N SER A 2 -10.78 -21.90 18.46
CA SER A 2 -9.88 -22.49 17.47
C SER A 2 -9.99 -21.68 16.18
N VAL A 3 -8.84 -21.24 15.65
CA VAL A 3 -8.75 -20.60 14.36
C VAL A 3 -7.81 -21.46 13.49
N GLU A 4 -8.28 -21.86 12.33
CA GLU A 4 -7.57 -22.72 11.41
C GLU A 4 -7.45 -22.06 10.04
N LEU A 5 -6.28 -22.13 9.42
CA LEU A 5 -6.03 -21.76 8.05
C LEU A 5 -5.85 -23.02 7.21
N LEU A 6 -6.80 -23.28 6.33
CA LEU A 6 -6.71 -24.39 5.37
C LEU A 6 -6.15 -23.86 4.06
N VAL A 7 -4.99 -24.39 3.64
CA VAL A 7 -4.30 -23.95 2.43
C VAL A 7 -4.21 -25.08 1.44
N ASN A 8 -4.71 -24.86 0.22
CA ASN A 8 -4.57 -25.77 -0.90
C ASN A 8 -3.87 -25.05 -2.05
N VAL A 9 -2.75 -25.58 -2.50
CA VAL A 9 -1.95 -25.02 -3.58
C VAL A 9 -1.87 -26.01 -4.73
N THR A 10 -2.29 -25.57 -5.91
CA THR A 10 -2.12 -26.28 -7.18
C THR A 10 -1.34 -25.40 -8.16
N PRO A 11 -0.80 -25.95 -9.27
CA PRO A 11 -0.13 -25.14 -10.28
C PRO A 11 -1.01 -24.06 -10.90
N SER A 12 -2.33 -24.21 -10.88
CA SER A 12 -3.27 -23.28 -11.52
C SER A 12 -3.89 -22.26 -10.55
N GLU A 13 -4.00 -22.61 -9.25
CA GLU A 13 -4.62 -21.73 -8.25
C GLU A 13 -4.19 -22.07 -6.82
N THR A 14 -4.23 -21.06 -5.98
CA THR A 14 -4.09 -21.18 -4.53
C THR A 14 -5.43 -20.83 -3.88
N ARG A 15 -5.90 -21.68 -2.96
CA ARG A 15 -7.10 -21.46 -2.14
C ARG A 15 -6.71 -21.40 -0.68
N VAL A 16 -7.19 -20.39 0.02
CA VAL A 16 -7.00 -20.24 1.47
C VAL A 16 -8.36 -20.06 2.11
N ALA A 17 -8.69 -20.88 3.10
CA ALA A 17 -9.90 -20.77 3.88
C ALA A 17 -9.57 -20.48 5.34
N LEU A 18 -10.24 -19.47 5.92
CA LEU A 18 -10.22 -19.19 7.35
C LEU A 18 -11.43 -19.88 7.99
N VAL A 19 -11.17 -20.76 8.95
CA VAL A 19 -12.19 -21.48 9.71
C VAL A 19 -12.06 -21.09 11.18
N GLU A 20 -13.16 -20.62 11.78
CA GLU A 20 -13.23 -20.30 13.21
C GLU A 20 -14.28 -21.17 13.89
N ASN A 21 -13.88 -21.91 14.94
CA ASN A 21 -14.74 -22.84 15.68
C ASN A 21 -15.49 -23.85 14.76
N GLY A 22 -14.83 -24.33 13.70
CA GLY A 22 -15.39 -25.27 12.73
C GLY A 22 -16.32 -24.64 11.69
N LEU A 23 -16.50 -23.30 11.68
CA LEU A 23 -17.28 -22.58 10.69
C LEU A 23 -16.38 -21.83 9.71
N LEU A 24 -16.67 -21.97 8.42
CA LEU A 24 -15.98 -21.24 7.37
C LEU A 24 -16.34 -19.75 7.44
N GLN A 25 -15.31 -18.89 7.63
CA GLN A 25 -15.48 -17.43 7.69
C GLN A 25 -15.14 -16.76 6.37
N GLU A 26 -13.98 -17.11 5.78
CA GLU A 26 -13.50 -16.48 4.55
C GLU A 26 -12.88 -17.51 3.63
N VAL A 27 -13.02 -17.30 2.32
CA VAL A 27 -12.32 -18.06 1.28
C VAL A 27 -11.64 -17.10 0.31
N HIS A 28 -10.33 -17.27 0.14
CA HIS A 28 -9.54 -16.55 -0.86
C HIS A 28 -9.10 -17.51 -1.94
N VAL A 29 -9.33 -17.14 -3.20
CA VAL A 29 -8.90 -17.92 -4.37
C VAL A 29 -8.08 -17.03 -5.29
N GLU A 30 -6.80 -17.36 -5.46
CA GLU A 30 -5.91 -16.69 -6.41
C GLU A 30 -5.59 -17.65 -7.55
N ARG A 31 -5.87 -17.25 -8.79
CA ARG A 31 -5.60 -18.03 -9.99
C ARG A 31 -4.37 -17.51 -10.71
N GLN A 32 -3.44 -18.41 -11.05
CA GLN A 32 -2.21 -18.08 -11.79
C GLN A 32 -2.48 -17.25 -13.05
N ALA A 33 -3.49 -17.63 -13.82
CA ALA A 33 -3.86 -16.95 -15.08
C ALA A 33 -4.48 -15.56 -14.89
N LYS A 34 -4.86 -15.18 -13.66
CA LYS A 34 -5.49 -13.89 -13.33
C LYS A 34 -4.74 -13.16 -12.22
N ARG A 35 -3.50 -13.56 -11.97
CA ARG A 35 -2.69 -12.94 -10.92
C ARG A 35 -2.34 -11.52 -11.32
N GLY A 36 -2.92 -10.55 -10.60
CA GLY A 36 -2.55 -9.14 -10.69
C GLY A 36 -1.26 -8.85 -9.94
N ILE A 37 -0.70 -7.68 -10.18
CA ILE A 37 0.49 -7.18 -9.49
C ILE A 37 0.17 -6.00 -8.56
N VAL A 38 -1.10 -5.62 -8.43
CA VAL A 38 -1.54 -4.56 -7.51
C VAL A 38 -1.08 -4.89 -6.08
N GLY A 39 -0.50 -3.89 -5.41
CA GLY A 39 0.08 -4.04 -4.08
C GLY A 39 1.54 -4.53 -4.06
N ASN A 40 2.07 -5.08 -5.15
CA ASN A 40 3.47 -5.45 -5.24
C ASN A 40 4.37 -4.21 -5.15
N ILE A 41 5.52 -4.39 -4.49
CA ILE A 41 6.54 -3.35 -4.32
C ILE A 41 7.77 -3.74 -5.14
N TYR A 42 8.29 -2.78 -5.89
CA TYR A 42 9.46 -2.96 -6.75
C TYR A 42 10.51 -1.89 -6.48
N LYS A 43 11.78 -2.28 -6.57
CA LYS A 43 12.87 -1.35 -6.80
C LYS A 43 12.98 -1.17 -8.31
N GLY A 44 12.42 -0.08 -8.82
CA GLY A 44 12.43 0.24 -10.25
C GLY A 44 13.52 1.26 -10.59
N LYS A 45 13.71 1.47 -11.89
CA LYS A 45 14.61 2.51 -12.43
C LYS A 45 13.84 3.47 -13.34
N ILE A 46 13.99 4.78 -13.14
CA ILE A 46 13.39 5.80 -14.00
C ILE A 46 13.99 5.67 -15.40
N SER A 47 13.19 5.22 -16.36
CA SER A 47 13.61 5.07 -17.74
C SER A 47 13.47 6.37 -18.54
N ARG A 48 12.44 7.18 -18.24
CA ARG A 48 12.18 8.44 -18.93
C ARG A 48 11.35 9.38 -18.06
N VAL A 49 11.69 10.68 -18.07
CA VAL A 49 10.88 11.75 -17.45
C VAL A 49 10.16 12.54 -18.53
N LEU A 50 8.88 12.84 -18.30
CA LEU A 50 7.97 13.51 -19.23
C LEU A 50 7.35 14.75 -18.55
N PRO A 51 8.05 15.91 -18.54
CA PRO A 51 7.57 17.11 -17.87
C PRO A 51 6.21 17.60 -18.37
N GLY A 52 5.94 17.49 -19.68
CA GLY A 52 4.66 17.90 -20.26
C GLY A 52 3.44 17.10 -19.78
N MET A 53 3.66 15.90 -19.24
CA MET A 53 2.62 15.04 -18.66
C MET A 53 2.70 14.97 -17.14
N GLN A 54 3.65 15.67 -16.52
CA GLN A 54 3.95 15.59 -15.09
C GLN A 54 4.10 14.13 -14.61
N ALA A 55 4.83 13.32 -15.40
CA ALA A 55 4.96 11.88 -15.15
C ALA A 55 6.34 11.34 -15.52
N ALA A 56 6.66 10.16 -15.03
CA ALA A 56 7.83 9.40 -15.42
C ALA A 56 7.45 7.95 -15.76
N PHE A 57 8.21 7.36 -16.68
CA PHE A 57 8.19 5.93 -16.91
C PHE A 57 9.24 5.25 -16.03
N VAL A 58 8.83 4.13 -15.42
CA VAL A 58 9.67 3.34 -14.51
C VAL A 58 9.76 1.92 -15.05
N ASP A 59 10.98 1.45 -15.21
CA ASP A 59 11.25 0.04 -15.47
C ASP A 59 11.19 -0.72 -14.14
N ILE A 60 10.26 -1.66 -14.02
CA ILE A 60 10.07 -2.53 -12.87
C ILE A 60 10.37 -4.00 -13.20
N GLY A 61 11.06 -4.27 -14.33
CA GLY A 61 11.40 -5.61 -14.82
C GLY A 61 10.26 -6.31 -15.55
N MET A 62 9.28 -5.55 -16.07
CA MET A 62 8.17 -6.08 -16.87
C MET A 62 8.29 -5.63 -18.34
N ASP A 63 7.57 -6.31 -19.25
CA ASP A 63 7.60 -6.00 -20.69
C ASP A 63 7.24 -4.54 -21.00
N LYS A 64 6.40 -3.93 -20.17
CA LYS A 64 5.95 -2.55 -20.34
C LYS A 64 6.44 -1.69 -19.19
N ALA A 65 7.05 -0.55 -19.52
CA ALA A 65 7.40 0.44 -18.51
C ALA A 65 6.13 0.92 -17.76
N ALA A 66 6.24 0.99 -16.45
CA ALA A 66 5.15 1.43 -15.60
C ALA A 66 5.11 2.96 -15.51
N PHE A 67 3.96 3.53 -15.12
CA PHE A 67 3.66 4.95 -15.11
C PHE A 67 3.62 5.48 -13.67
N LEU A 68 4.40 6.53 -13.41
CA LEU A 68 4.46 7.24 -12.13
C LEU A 68 4.14 8.71 -12.36
N HIS A 69 3.02 9.20 -11.83
CA HIS A 69 2.65 10.60 -11.92
C HIS A 69 3.25 11.42 -10.78
N ALA A 70 3.52 12.71 -10.98
CA ALA A 70 4.09 13.59 -9.97
C ALA A 70 3.26 13.63 -8.66
N SER A 71 1.92 13.58 -8.77
CA SER A 71 1.02 13.53 -7.60
C SER A 71 1.11 12.23 -6.80
N ASP A 72 1.66 11.17 -7.37
CA ASP A 72 1.83 9.86 -6.72
C ASP A 72 3.24 9.70 -6.10
N ILE A 73 4.05 10.77 -6.15
CA ILE A 73 5.37 10.82 -5.53
C ILE A 73 5.26 11.55 -4.20
N VAL A 74 5.51 10.83 -3.12
CA VAL A 74 5.62 11.41 -1.78
C VAL A 74 7.10 11.66 -1.48
N PRO A 75 7.50 12.88 -1.10
CA PRO A 75 8.88 13.14 -0.71
C PRO A 75 9.25 12.29 0.51
N HIS A 76 10.36 11.58 0.43
CA HIS A 76 11.00 10.95 1.58
C HIS A 76 11.75 12.04 2.39
N THR A 77 11.04 13.00 2.93
CA THR A 77 11.60 13.89 3.94
C THR A 77 11.36 13.24 5.29
N GLU A 78 12.42 13.02 6.02
CA GLU A 78 12.39 12.53 7.39
C GLU A 78 11.34 13.32 8.18
N CYS A 79 10.30 12.63 8.66
CA CYS A 79 9.31 13.15 9.61
C CYS A 79 8.70 14.54 9.33
N VAL A 80 8.19 14.78 8.12
CA VAL A 80 7.40 15.99 7.87
C VAL A 80 6.02 15.81 8.49
N ALA A 81 5.66 16.72 9.42
CA ALA A 81 4.37 16.72 10.09
C ALA A 81 3.21 16.79 9.07
N ILE A 82 2.11 16.07 9.35
CA ILE A 82 0.96 15.84 8.47
C ILE A 82 0.35 17.10 7.88
N LYS A 83 0.50 18.24 8.56
CA LYS A 83 0.00 19.54 8.08
C LYS A 83 0.63 19.98 6.74
N GLU A 84 1.78 19.45 6.36
CA GLU A 84 2.44 19.82 5.11
C GLU A 84 2.06 18.91 3.95
N LYS A 85 1.50 17.69 4.20
CA LYS A 85 0.96 16.83 3.12
C LYS A 85 -0.25 17.43 2.40
N GLU A 86 -1.09 18.20 3.10
CA GLU A 86 -2.28 18.85 2.52
C GLU A 86 -1.92 20.06 1.63
N GLN A 87 -0.72 20.63 1.78
CA GLN A 87 -0.24 21.76 0.98
C GLN A 87 0.82 21.38 -0.06
N PHE A 88 1.14 20.08 -0.19
CA PHE A 88 2.11 19.64 -1.18
C PHE A 88 1.49 19.77 -2.58
N GLN A 89 1.63 20.95 -3.19
CA GLN A 89 1.45 21.09 -4.62
C GLN A 89 2.48 20.19 -5.28
N ALA A 90 2.01 19.23 -6.08
CA ALA A 90 2.88 18.33 -6.81
C ALA A 90 3.94 19.15 -7.54
N GLY A 91 5.20 19.07 -7.10
CA GLY A 91 6.31 19.76 -7.75
C GLY A 91 6.45 19.29 -9.19
N ASN A 92 7.22 20.02 -9.98
CA ASN A 92 7.52 19.60 -11.34
C ASN A 92 8.20 18.22 -11.30
N ILE A 93 7.70 17.26 -12.07
CA ILE A 93 8.25 15.90 -12.12
C ILE A 93 9.77 15.87 -12.32
N ALA A 94 10.32 16.84 -13.07
CA ALA A 94 11.76 16.95 -13.33
C ALA A 94 12.59 17.36 -12.09
N GLU A 95 11.93 17.92 -11.07
CA GLU A 95 12.55 18.25 -9.78
C GLU A 95 12.48 17.07 -8.80
N LEU A 96 11.44 16.22 -8.95
CA LEU A 96 11.17 15.09 -8.08
C LEU A 96 12.01 13.85 -8.41
N VAL A 97 12.23 13.60 -9.71
CA VAL A 97 12.95 12.40 -10.17
C VAL A 97 13.85 12.69 -11.37
N ARG A 98 14.89 11.87 -11.54
CA ARG A 98 15.84 11.97 -12.65
C ARG A 98 15.91 10.66 -13.42
N GLN A 99 16.15 10.74 -14.73
CA GLN A 99 16.37 9.56 -15.56
C GLN A 99 17.58 8.76 -15.04
N GLY A 100 17.44 7.44 -14.98
CA GLY A 100 18.45 6.53 -14.45
C GLY A 100 18.44 6.36 -12.94
N GLN A 101 17.63 7.13 -12.20
CA GLN A 101 17.48 7.04 -10.74
C GLN A 101 16.77 5.73 -10.36
N ASP A 102 17.28 5.06 -9.33
CA ASP A 102 16.56 3.98 -8.66
C ASP A 102 15.47 4.55 -7.74
N ILE A 103 14.30 3.91 -7.74
CA ILE A 103 13.15 4.36 -6.96
C ILE A 103 12.36 3.15 -6.44
N MET A 104 11.91 3.21 -5.19
CA MET A 104 11.01 2.22 -4.63
C MET A 104 9.58 2.63 -4.91
N VAL A 105 8.79 1.72 -5.47
CA VAL A 105 7.42 2.00 -5.93
C VAL A 105 6.49 0.83 -5.63
N GLN A 106 5.23 1.15 -5.40
CA GLN A 106 4.16 0.16 -5.25
C GLN A 106 3.17 0.29 -6.41
N VAL A 107 2.66 -0.85 -6.89
CA VAL A 107 1.66 -0.89 -7.95
C VAL A 107 0.29 -0.58 -7.40
N VAL A 108 -0.37 0.43 -7.96
CA VAL A 108 -1.74 0.86 -7.61
C VAL A 108 -2.78 0.28 -8.56
N LYS A 109 -2.40 0.11 -9.85
CA LYS A 109 -3.27 -0.48 -10.88
C LYS A 109 -2.46 -1.38 -11.80
N ASP A 110 -3.06 -2.51 -12.15
CA ASP A 110 -2.50 -3.46 -13.11
C ASP A 110 -2.31 -2.82 -14.50
N PRO A 111 -1.37 -3.33 -15.30
CA PRO A 111 -1.26 -2.99 -16.71
C PRO A 111 -2.59 -3.27 -17.44
N LEU A 112 -3.02 -2.36 -18.31
CA LEU A 112 -4.25 -2.53 -19.07
C LEU A 112 -4.03 -2.22 -20.56
N GLY A 113 -4.28 -3.19 -21.42
CA GLY A 113 -4.09 -3.05 -22.86
C GLY A 113 -2.64 -2.67 -23.20
N THR A 114 -2.44 -1.50 -23.82
CA THR A 114 -1.11 -0.97 -24.17
C THR A 114 -0.43 -0.18 -23.06
N LYS A 115 -1.15 0.12 -21.95
CA LYS A 115 -0.65 0.93 -20.84
C LYS A 115 0.05 0.06 -19.81
N GLY A 116 1.21 0.51 -19.31
CA GLY A 116 1.90 -0.09 -18.17
C GLY A 116 1.16 0.12 -16.85
N ALA A 117 1.63 -0.56 -15.79
CA ALA A 117 1.08 -0.43 -14.44
C ALA A 117 1.16 1.03 -13.94
N ARG A 118 0.20 1.45 -13.10
CA ARG A 118 0.30 2.71 -12.37
C ARG A 118 1.00 2.50 -11.03
N LEU A 119 1.90 3.38 -10.71
CA LEU A 119 2.76 3.31 -9.53
C LEU A 119 2.52 4.47 -8.57
N THR A 120 2.92 4.26 -7.31
CA THR A 120 3.06 5.31 -6.28
C THR A 120 4.35 5.07 -5.49
N THR A 121 4.92 6.13 -4.91
CA THR A 121 5.97 6.01 -3.90
C THR A 121 5.41 5.98 -2.47
N ASP A 122 4.11 6.23 -2.28
CA ASP A 122 3.43 6.09 -0.99
C ASP A 122 3.14 4.61 -0.71
N ILE A 123 4.13 3.94 -0.13
CA ILE A 123 4.07 2.50 0.13
C ILE A 123 3.16 2.23 1.32
N THR A 124 2.23 1.30 1.12
CA THR A 124 1.30 0.86 2.17
C THR A 124 1.29 -0.66 2.27
N LEU A 125 1.35 -1.19 3.48
CA LEU A 125 1.32 -2.62 3.77
C LEU A 125 0.03 -2.94 4.55
N PRO A 126 -1.06 -3.32 3.85
CA PRO A 126 -2.32 -3.62 4.50
C PRO A 126 -2.29 -5.01 5.17
N SER A 127 -2.83 -5.08 6.39
CA SER A 127 -3.16 -6.31 7.09
C SER A 127 -4.65 -6.33 7.48
N ARG A 128 -5.09 -7.31 8.25
CA ARG A 128 -6.50 -7.44 8.67
C ARG A 128 -6.97 -6.22 9.46
N TYR A 129 -6.22 -5.78 10.45
CA TYR A 129 -6.60 -4.74 11.42
C TYR A 129 -5.90 -3.40 11.19
N LEU A 130 -4.73 -3.41 10.56
CA LEU A 130 -3.84 -2.27 10.42
C LEU A 130 -3.37 -2.12 8.97
N VAL A 131 -3.06 -0.88 8.58
CA VAL A 131 -2.23 -0.60 7.42
C VAL A 131 -0.95 0.05 7.93
N PHE A 132 0.20 -0.52 7.62
CA PHE A 132 1.49 0.08 7.93
C PHE A 132 1.95 0.97 6.78
N MET A 133 2.48 2.14 7.10
CA MET A 133 2.98 3.14 6.15
C MET A 133 4.41 3.55 6.53
N PRO A 134 5.45 2.96 5.89
CA PRO A 134 6.85 3.23 6.23
C PRO A 134 7.26 4.70 6.10
N GLY A 135 6.64 5.44 5.20
CA GLY A 135 6.94 6.87 4.93
C GLY A 135 6.13 7.87 5.76
N SER A 136 5.43 7.43 6.82
CA SER A 136 4.57 8.29 7.66
C SER A 136 4.91 8.09 9.13
N ALA A 137 4.74 9.12 9.95
CA ALA A 137 4.85 9.04 11.41
C ALA A 137 3.49 9.12 12.10
N HIS A 138 2.39 8.91 11.37
CA HIS A 138 1.03 9.14 11.87
C HIS A 138 0.32 7.85 12.27
N VAL A 139 -0.40 7.89 13.41
CA VAL A 139 -1.35 6.85 13.81
C VAL A 139 -2.77 7.38 13.59
N GLY A 140 -3.43 6.86 12.55
CA GLY A 140 -4.82 7.16 12.22
C GLY A 140 -5.78 6.04 12.62
N VAL A 141 -7.05 6.38 12.76
CA VAL A 141 -8.14 5.42 12.95
C VAL A 141 -9.17 5.65 11.86
N SER A 142 -9.72 4.56 11.30
CA SER A 142 -10.78 4.64 10.30
C SER A 142 -11.94 5.51 10.79
N GLN A 143 -12.37 6.45 9.95
CA GLN A 143 -13.52 7.32 10.25
C GLN A 143 -14.86 6.56 10.34
N ARG A 144 -14.88 5.30 9.87
CA ARG A 144 -16.06 4.44 9.97
C ARG A 144 -16.30 3.88 11.38
N ILE A 145 -15.32 3.98 12.28
CA ILE A 145 -15.48 3.67 13.70
C ILE A 145 -16.09 4.90 14.34
N GLU A 146 -17.38 4.86 14.67
CA GLU A 146 -18.13 6.02 15.14
C GLU A 146 -17.87 6.35 16.62
N SER A 147 -17.59 5.33 17.45
CA SER A 147 -17.35 5.50 18.88
C SER A 147 -15.99 6.18 19.14
N GLU A 148 -16.02 7.40 19.66
CA GLU A 148 -14.79 8.14 20.03
C GLU A 148 -14.01 7.42 21.14
N ALA A 149 -14.71 6.82 22.12
CA ALA A 149 -14.07 6.04 23.18
C ALA A 149 -13.29 4.83 22.61
N GLU A 150 -13.86 4.15 21.59
CA GLU A 150 -13.23 3.04 20.92
C GLU A 150 -12.03 3.51 20.07
N ARG A 151 -12.16 4.62 19.37
CA ARG A 151 -11.05 5.22 18.61
C ARG A 151 -9.86 5.52 19.50
N GLU A 152 -10.10 6.13 20.67
CA GLU A 152 -9.05 6.45 21.64
C GLU A 152 -8.45 5.20 22.29
N ARG A 153 -9.27 4.15 22.54
CA ARG A 153 -8.79 2.85 23.01
C ARG A 153 -7.82 2.23 22.01
N LEU A 154 -8.24 2.16 20.75
CA LEU A 154 -7.45 1.58 19.66
C LEU A 154 -6.14 2.35 19.42
N LYS A 155 -6.18 3.69 19.42
CA LYS A 155 -4.96 4.52 19.32
C LYS A 155 -3.98 4.21 20.44
N ARG A 156 -4.44 4.14 21.70
CA ARG A 156 -3.59 3.82 22.86
C ARG A 156 -2.98 2.43 22.75
N THR A 157 -3.76 1.45 22.32
CA THR A 157 -3.27 0.10 22.11
C THR A 157 -2.14 0.07 21.08
N VAL A 158 -2.35 0.69 19.91
CA VAL A 158 -1.34 0.72 18.85
C VAL A 158 -0.12 1.56 19.25
N ALA A 159 -0.31 2.69 19.93
CA ALA A 159 0.79 3.57 20.35
C ALA A 159 1.84 2.84 21.23
N GLY A 160 1.43 1.83 22.00
CA GLY A 160 2.34 0.99 22.79
C GLY A 160 3.24 0.06 21.96
N TYR A 161 2.93 -0.14 20.68
CA TYR A 161 3.66 -1.03 19.77
C TYR A 161 4.30 -0.28 18.59
N VAL A 162 4.11 1.04 18.49
CA VAL A 162 4.66 1.85 17.38
C VAL A 162 6.18 1.86 17.48
N VAL A 163 6.82 1.32 16.45
CA VAL A 163 8.26 1.46 16.23
C VAL A 163 8.49 2.83 15.58
N GLU A 164 9.57 3.52 15.96
CA GLU A 164 9.88 4.92 15.60
C GLU A 164 9.87 5.27 14.10
N LEU A 165 9.73 4.30 13.19
CA LEU A 165 9.97 4.43 11.76
C LEU A 165 8.73 4.19 10.88
N GLY A 166 7.51 4.42 11.36
CA GLY A 166 6.35 4.25 10.48
C GLY A 166 5.03 4.67 11.07
N GLY A 167 4.07 4.97 10.19
CA GLY A 167 2.69 5.28 10.55
C GLY A 167 1.78 4.06 10.45
N TYR A 168 0.61 4.17 11.08
CA TYR A 168 -0.39 3.11 11.08
C TYR A 168 -1.77 3.70 10.87
N ILE A 169 -2.59 3.03 10.07
CA ILE A 169 -4.03 3.29 9.99
C ILE A 169 -4.75 2.07 10.55
N ILE A 170 -5.54 2.28 11.62
CA ILE A 170 -6.36 1.26 12.23
C ILE A 170 -7.63 1.12 11.39
N ARG A 171 -7.92 -0.11 10.94
CA ARG A 171 -9.06 -0.41 10.09
C ARG A 171 -10.31 -0.69 10.93
N THR A 172 -11.50 -0.58 10.29
CA THR A 172 -12.80 -0.91 10.92
C THR A 172 -12.85 -2.34 11.48
N ALA A 173 -12.15 -3.29 10.87
CA ALA A 173 -12.07 -4.67 11.37
C ALA A 173 -11.45 -4.81 12.77
N ALA A 174 -10.79 -3.75 13.28
CA ALA A 174 -10.21 -3.72 14.63
C ALA A 174 -11.22 -3.32 15.72
N GLU A 175 -12.43 -2.87 15.34
CA GLU A 175 -13.48 -2.46 16.29
C GLU A 175 -13.89 -3.64 17.17
N GLY A 176 -13.89 -3.44 18.51
CA GLY A 176 -14.25 -4.47 19.48
C GLY A 176 -13.21 -5.58 19.65
N VAL A 177 -12.08 -5.55 18.96
CA VAL A 177 -11.00 -6.53 19.11
C VAL A 177 -10.12 -6.12 20.29
N GLY A 178 -9.85 -7.10 21.20
CA GLY A 178 -9.01 -6.91 22.38
C GLY A 178 -7.52 -7.05 22.09
#